data_b12b0984ed11caa0df16ace839fe5990
#
_entry.id   b12b0984ed11caa0df16ace839fe5990
#
_cell.length_a   1.000
_cell.length_b   1.000
_cell.length_c   1.000
_cell.angle_alpha   90.00
_cell.angle_beta   90.00
_cell.angle_gamma   90.00
#
_symmetry.space_group_name_H-M   'P 1'
#
loop_
_entity.id
_entity.type
_entity.pdbx_description
1 polymer ?
#
loop_
_entity_poly.entity_id
_entity_poly.type
_entity_poly.pdbx_seq_one_letter_code
_entity_poly.pdbx_strand_id
1 'polypeptide(L)'
;MNVLWLGGGCGSGKTTTARRLAYRFDLRLYPVDAYAFAHEARATPDRHPTMSHAATLDFTARHVTPTVEQRVDSFLAYAQERFTLIVDDLAGLGDGALVLAEGPWLLPSLVEPIGASPATSVWLLPTPAFTARNLGIRDEPRPTGDQTEKERANQLRLARDARLTVLMRDDASRLGLPVYEVDGSLSEDGTEDLVAHHFAEAIERGPRMLDGAERAAVRRAENAVVNVQLAAFRAYLGENAPAQERPFTYACECTTLGCAKTVSLTPTEYRAADGAVAHA
;
A
#
# COMPACT_ATOMS: atom_id res chain seq x y z
N MET A 1 3.35 -4.59 19.19
CA MET A 1 2.42 -4.80 18.05
C MET A 1 2.82 -6.05 17.28
N ASN A 2 1.86 -6.90 16.93
CA ASN A 2 2.11 -8.08 16.10
C ASN A 2 1.99 -7.68 14.61
N VAL A 3 3.06 -7.09 14.04
CA VAL A 3 3.04 -6.54 12.68
C VAL A 3 4.24 -7.07 11.88
N LEU A 4 3.96 -7.55 10.67
CA LEU A 4 4.93 -7.78 9.60
C LEU A 4 4.94 -6.56 8.69
N TRP A 5 6.13 -6.08 8.34
CA TRP A 5 6.31 -4.86 7.57
C TRP A 5 6.83 -5.19 6.16
N LEU A 6 6.02 -4.93 5.14
CA LEU A 6 6.40 -5.09 3.74
C LEU A 6 6.50 -3.72 3.08
N GLY A 7 7.69 -3.12 3.16
CA GLY A 7 7.99 -1.84 2.53
C GLY A 7 8.50 -1.97 1.10
N GLY A 8 8.89 -0.84 0.51
CA GLY A 8 9.62 -0.82 -0.77
C GLY A 8 9.06 0.09 -1.84
N GLY A 9 9.70 0.07 -3.01
CA GLY A 9 9.44 0.98 -4.11
C GLY A 9 8.10 0.75 -4.83
N CYS A 10 7.61 1.78 -5.53
CA CYS A 10 6.43 1.65 -6.35
C CYS A 10 6.63 0.62 -7.48
N GLY A 11 5.61 -0.22 -7.72
CA GLY A 11 5.65 -1.23 -8.79
C GLY A 11 6.46 -2.48 -8.48
N SER A 12 6.97 -2.67 -7.27
CA SER A 12 7.73 -3.84 -6.86
C SER A 12 6.89 -5.11 -6.57
N GLY A 13 5.56 -5.05 -6.74
CA GLY A 13 4.68 -6.20 -6.47
C GLY A 13 4.24 -6.35 -5.01
N LYS A 14 4.63 -5.45 -4.09
CA LYS A 14 4.29 -5.49 -2.66
C LYS A 14 2.82 -5.81 -2.38
N THR A 15 1.92 -5.06 -3.00
CA THR A 15 0.48 -5.18 -2.76
C THR A 15 -0.06 -6.55 -3.19
N THR A 16 0.41 -7.07 -4.33
CA THR A 16 0.07 -8.43 -4.79
C THR A 16 0.59 -9.47 -3.80
N THR A 17 1.87 -9.39 -3.45
CA THR A 17 2.52 -10.29 -2.49
C THR A 17 1.85 -10.25 -1.12
N ALA A 18 1.64 -9.05 -0.55
CA ALA A 18 1.00 -8.88 0.76
C ALA A 18 -0.42 -9.46 0.80
N ARG A 19 -1.21 -9.19 -0.25
CA ARG A 19 -2.57 -9.70 -0.37
C ARG A 19 -2.59 -11.23 -0.39
N ARG A 20 -1.74 -11.85 -1.22
CA ARG A 20 -1.67 -13.30 -1.34
C ARG A 20 -1.23 -13.96 -0.04
N LEU A 21 -0.20 -13.43 0.62
CA LEU A 21 0.26 -13.90 1.92
C LEU A 21 -0.80 -13.76 3.02
N ALA A 22 -1.40 -12.58 3.13
CA ALA A 22 -2.41 -12.34 4.16
C ALA A 22 -3.61 -13.28 4.00
N TYR A 23 -4.02 -13.57 2.76
CA TYR A 23 -5.15 -14.46 2.52
C TYR A 23 -4.81 -15.94 2.74
N ARG A 24 -3.61 -16.36 2.31
CA ARG A 24 -3.13 -17.74 2.44
C ARG A 24 -2.89 -18.15 3.90
N PHE A 25 -2.42 -17.24 4.72
CA PHE A 25 -2.04 -17.49 6.12
C PHE A 25 -3.03 -16.93 7.14
N ASP A 26 -4.20 -16.45 6.69
CA ASP A 26 -5.23 -15.86 7.54
C ASP A 26 -4.71 -14.74 8.46
N LEU A 27 -3.89 -13.84 7.87
CA LEU A 27 -3.38 -12.63 8.51
C LEU A 27 -4.34 -11.46 8.23
N ARG A 28 -4.30 -10.42 9.05
CA ARG A 28 -4.91 -9.14 8.70
C ARG A 28 -4.03 -8.40 7.71
N LEU A 29 -4.64 -7.84 6.66
CA LEU A 29 -3.95 -7.00 5.69
C LEU A 29 -4.19 -5.52 6.01
N TYR A 30 -3.10 -4.76 6.15
CA TYR A 30 -3.16 -3.30 6.28
C TYR A 30 -2.45 -2.65 5.07
N PRO A 31 -3.17 -2.42 3.96
CA PRO A 31 -2.60 -1.76 2.78
C PRO A 31 -2.61 -0.25 3.01
N VAL A 32 -1.45 0.34 3.32
CA VAL A 32 -1.34 1.76 3.69
C VAL A 32 -2.00 2.67 2.66
N ASP A 33 -1.88 2.36 1.36
CA ASP A 33 -2.46 3.20 0.30
C ASP A 33 -3.99 3.22 0.32
N ALA A 34 -4.65 2.18 0.86
CA ALA A 34 -6.11 2.15 1.00
C ALA A 34 -6.64 3.12 2.08
N TYR A 35 -5.77 3.67 2.91
CA TYR A 35 -6.11 4.65 3.94
C TYR A 35 -5.70 6.09 3.57
N ALA A 36 -5.28 6.35 2.32
CA ALA A 36 -4.70 7.65 1.96
C ALA A 36 -5.64 8.82 2.25
N PHE A 37 -6.86 8.79 1.75
CA PHE A 37 -7.83 9.87 1.99
C PHE A 37 -8.34 9.90 3.44
N ALA A 38 -8.44 8.75 4.10
CA ALA A 38 -8.80 8.69 5.52
C ALA A 38 -7.71 9.33 6.39
N HIS A 39 -6.44 9.13 6.07
CA HIS A 39 -5.33 9.81 6.74
C HIS A 39 -5.32 11.31 6.45
N GLU A 40 -5.51 11.71 5.18
CA GLU A 40 -5.60 13.14 4.82
C GLU A 40 -6.74 13.84 5.55
N ALA A 41 -7.90 13.20 5.71
CA ALA A 41 -9.05 13.74 6.45
C ALA A 41 -8.80 13.88 7.96
N ARG A 42 -7.89 13.10 8.55
CA ARG A 42 -7.49 13.15 9.96
C ARG A 42 -6.28 14.05 10.21
N ALA A 43 -5.60 14.49 9.16
CA ALA A 43 -4.44 15.35 9.27
C ALA A 43 -4.83 16.74 9.81
N THR A 44 -4.00 17.28 10.70
CA THR A 44 -4.17 18.62 11.26
C THR A 44 -2.92 19.45 11.02
N PRO A 45 -3.03 20.77 10.77
CA PRO A 45 -1.87 21.62 10.51
C PRO A 45 -0.79 21.58 11.61
N ASP A 46 -1.20 21.43 12.86
CA ASP A 46 -0.26 21.43 14.00
C ASP A 46 0.57 20.13 14.06
N ARG A 47 -0.04 18.98 13.77
CA ARG A 47 0.62 17.67 13.86
C ARG A 47 1.12 17.15 12.51
N HIS A 48 0.47 17.56 11.42
CA HIS A 48 0.70 17.06 10.07
C HIS A 48 0.74 18.23 9.07
N PRO A 49 1.70 19.18 9.22
CA PRO A 49 1.74 20.39 8.41
C PRO A 49 1.96 20.09 6.92
N THR A 50 2.81 19.12 6.58
CA THR A 50 3.09 18.73 5.18
C THR A 50 1.86 18.09 4.53
N MET A 51 1.18 17.17 5.24
CA MET A 51 -0.05 16.55 4.76
C MET A 51 -1.15 17.58 4.56
N SER A 52 -1.35 18.45 5.54
CA SER A 52 -2.37 19.52 5.50
C SER A 52 -2.09 20.51 4.38
N HIS A 53 -0.82 20.93 4.18
CA HIS A 53 -0.44 21.77 3.05
C HIS A 53 -0.67 21.07 1.71
N ALA A 54 -0.25 19.80 1.57
CA ALA A 54 -0.45 19.04 0.34
C ALA A 54 -1.92 18.93 -0.07
N ALA A 55 -2.84 18.85 0.89
CA ALA A 55 -4.28 18.81 0.64
C ALA A 55 -4.86 20.13 0.07
N THR A 56 -4.15 21.25 0.21
CA THR A 56 -4.56 22.56 -0.33
C THR A 56 -4.08 22.80 -1.77
N LEU A 57 -3.15 21.98 -2.27
CA LEU A 57 -2.53 22.14 -3.57
C LEU A 57 -3.39 21.50 -4.67
N ASP A 58 -3.50 22.18 -5.80
CA ASP A 58 -4.02 21.57 -7.02
C ASP A 58 -3.02 20.54 -7.60
N PHE A 59 -3.45 19.86 -8.67
CA PHE A 59 -2.63 18.82 -9.29
C PHE A 59 -1.28 19.34 -9.79
N THR A 60 -1.28 20.51 -10.43
CA THR A 60 -0.07 21.13 -11.02
C THR A 60 0.90 21.55 -9.94
N ALA A 61 0.44 22.25 -8.92
CA ALA A 61 1.26 22.69 -7.79
C ALA A 61 1.84 21.51 -7.00
N ARG A 62 1.08 20.42 -6.88
CA ARG A 62 1.50 19.22 -6.13
C ARG A 62 2.40 18.30 -6.95
N HIS A 63 2.16 18.15 -8.28
CA HIS A 63 2.76 17.07 -9.04
C HIS A 63 3.58 17.50 -10.28
N VAL A 64 3.48 18.74 -10.72
CA VAL A 64 4.15 19.20 -11.94
C VAL A 64 5.21 20.27 -11.65
N THR A 65 4.89 21.24 -10.79
CA THR A 65 5.76 22.38 -10.48
C THR A 65 7.01 22.01 -9.68
N PRO A 66 6.96 21.16 -8.61
CA PRO A 66 8.11 20.92 -7.76
C PRO A 66 9.20 20.12 -8.50
N THR A 67 10.46 20.44 -8.18
CA THR A 67 11.63 19.65 -8.64
C THR A 67 11.60 18.23 -8.06
N VAL A 68 12.46 17.34 -8.58
CA VAL A 68 12.58 15.97 -8.07
C VAL A 68 13.00 15.98 -6.60
N GLU A 69 13.97 16.82 -6.22
CA GLU A 69 14.46 16.94 -4.86
C GLU A 69 13.36 17.42 -3.90
N GLN A 70 12.64 18.47 -4.26
CA GLN A 70 11.50 18.97 -3.48
C GLN A 70 10.42 17.90 -3.29
N ARG A 71 10.19 17.07 -4.32
CA ARG A 71 9.24 15.95 -4.24
C ARG A 71 9.74 14.81 -3.34
N VAL A 72 11.06 14.56 -3.29
CA VAL A 72 11.67 13.61 -2.35
C VAL A 72 11.52 14.12 -0.92
N ASP A 73 11.91 15.38 -0.67
CA ASP A 73 11.82 15.98 0.67
C ASP A 73 10.37 16.01 1.17
N SER A 74 9.44 16.42 0.30
CA SER A 74 8.01 16.41 0.63
C SER A 74 7.48 15.01 0.89
N PHE A 75 7.95 13.99 0.16
CA PHE A 75 7.55 12.61 0.40
C PHE A 75 8.04 12.12 1.77
N LEU A 76 9.30 12.40 2.12
CA LEU A 76 9.87 11.98 3.40
C LEU A 76 9.16 12.63 4.58
N ALA A 77 8.93 13.96 4.50
CA ALA A 77 8.18 14.68 5.53
C ALA A 77 6.74 14.18 5.65
N TYR A 78 6.05 14.00 4.52
CA TYR A 78 4.69 13.45 4.49
C TYR A 78 4.64 12.02 5.05
N ALA A 79 5.63 11.17 4.71
CA ALA A 79 5.73 9.82 5.23
C ALA A 79 5.87 9.79 6.75
N GLN A 80 6.72 10.66 7.31
CA GLN A 80 6.92 10.79 8.75
C GLN A 80 5.63 11.20 9.47
N GLU A 81 4.93 12.21 8.96
CA GLU A 81 3.65 12.65 9.52
C GLU A 81 2.58 11.56 9.42
N ARG A 82 2.44 10.95 8.24
CA ARG A 82 1.47 9.88 7.99
C ARG A 82 1.72 8.64 8.83
N PHE A 83 2.98 8.35 9.14
CA PHE A 83 3.35 7.20 9.94
C PHE A 83 2.73 7.24 11.35
N THR A 84 2.52 8.41 11.92
CA THR A 84 1.83 8.55 13.21
C THR A 84 0.38 8.04 13.13
N LEU A 85 -0.30 8.34 12.03
CA LEU A 85 -1.67 7.87 11.78
C LEU A 85 -1.72 6.37 11.49
N ILE A 86 -0.69 5.83 10.79
CA ILE A 86 -0.54 4.39 10.57
C ILE A 86 -0.38 3.65 11.91
N VAL A 87 0.46 4.17 12.81
CA VAL A 87 0.66 3.58 14.14
C VAL A 87 -0.62 3.63 14.97
N ASP A 88 -1.35 4.73 14.94
CA ASP A 88 -2.65 4.87 15.62
C ASP A 88 -3.66 3.84 15.09
N ASP A 89 -3.73 3.65 13.78
CA ASP A 89 -4.62 2.66 13.16
C ASP A 89 -4.24 1.23 13.56
N LEU A 90 -2.95 0.88 13.49
CA LEU A 90 -2.46 -0.44 13.86
C LEU A 90 -2.69 -0.75 15.35
N ALA A 91 -2.53 0.25 16.22
CA ALA A 91 -2.84 0.12 17.63
C ALA A 91 -4.35 -0.11 17.85
N GLY A 92 -5.19 0.52 17.04
CA GLY A 92 -6.65 0.36 17.07
C GLY A 92 -7.13 -1.04 16.63
N LEU A 93 -6.30 -1.83 15.93
CA LEU A 93 -6.67 -3.20 15.53
C LEU A 93 -6.66 -4.20 16.70
N GLY A 94 -6.07 -3.84 17.84
CA GLY A 94 -6.00 -4.69 19.05
C GLY A 94 -5.13 -5.93 18.90
N ASP A 95 -5.26 -6.88 19.86
CA ASP A 95 -4.44 -8.09 19.97
C ASP A 95 -4.98 -9.26 19.12
N GLY A 96 -5.54 -8.99 17.97
CA GLY A 96 -6.03 -10.01 17.04
C GLY A 96 -4.92 -10.70 16.25
N ALA A 97 -5.30 -11.28 15.10
CA ALA A 97 -4.35 -11.92 14.19
C ALA A 97 -3.21 -10.98 13.78
N LEU A 98 -2.06 -11.58 13.47
CA LEU A 98 -0.87 -10.91 12.95
C LEU A 98 -1.25 -10.01 11.76
N VAL A 99 -0.76 -8.78 11.77
CA VAL A 99 -1.04 -7.79 10.72
C VAL A 99 0.10 -7.78 9.72
N LEU A 100 -0.19 -7.89 8.44
CA LEU A 100 0.75 -7.61 7.37
C LEU A 100 0.48 -6.19 6.84
N ALA A 101 1.31 -5.23 7.27
CA ALA A 101 1.28 -3.86 6.79
C ALA A 101 2.14 -3.73 5.52
N GLU A 102 1.58 -3.13 4.45
CA GLU A 102 2.31 -2.93 3.18
C GLU A 102 2.16 -1.52 2.64
N GLY A 103 3.23 -1.03 2.03
CA GLY A 103 3.17 0.24 1.31
C GLY A 103 4.53 0.94 1.14
N PRO A 104 4.59 1.94 0.23
CA PRO A 104 5.81 2.69 -0.02
C PRO A 104 6.14 3.70 1.10
N TRP A 105 5.19 3.96 1.99
CA TRP A 105 5.31 4.89 3.13
C TRP A 105 5.97 4.26 4.36
N LEU A 106 6.17 2.93 4.34
CA LEU A 106 6.83 2.19 5.41
C LEU A 106 8.35 2.27 5.20
N LEU A 107 8.93 3.41 5.57
CA LEU A 107 10.37 3.63 5.46
C LEU A 107 11.11 2.85 6.56
N PRO A 108 12.32 2.29 6.29
CA PRO A 108 13.10 1.55 7.27
C PRO A 108 13.29 2.32 8.59
N SER A 109 13.67 3.60 8.51
CA SER A 109 13.89 4.48 9.66
C SER A 109 12.63 4.83 10.47
N LEU A 110 11.44 4.62 9.91
CA LEU A 110 10.18 4.84 10.63
C LEU A 110 9.71 3.60 11.37
N VAL A 111 9.92 2.41 10.80
CA VAL A 111 9.41 1.16 11.37
C VAL A 111 10.36 0.50 12.36
N GLU A 112 11.68 0.67 12.19
CA GLU A 112 12.69 0.11 13.08
C GLU A 112 12.53 0.58 14.54
N PRO A 113 12.33 1.90 14.84
CA PRO A 113 12.19 2.36 16.22
C PRO A 113 10.96 1.82 16.96
N ILE A 114 9.97 1.31 16.24
CA ILE A 114 8.74 0.74 16.83
C ILE A 114 8.76 -0.80 16.86
N GLY A 115 9.94 -1.40 16.68
CA GLY A 115 10.18 -2.83 16.89
C GLY A 115 10.20 -3.68 15.62
N ALA A 116 10.30 -3.08 14.43
CA ALA A 116 10.62 -3.86 13.24
C ALA A 116 12.03 -4.46 13.36
N SER A 117 12.15 -5.71 12.94
CA SER A 117 13.40 -6.49 13.00
C SER A 117 13.65 -7.19 11.67
N PRO A 118 14.85 -7.73 11.43
CA PRO A 118 15.11 -8.51 10.22
C PRO A 118 14.13 -9.68 10.01
N ALA A 119 13.56 -10.24 11.07
CA ALA A 119 12.60 -11.33 10.97
C ALA A 119 11.15 -10.89 10.71
N THR A 120 10.84 -9.62 10.98
CA THR A 120 9.46 -9.09 10.88
C THR A 120 9.31 -7.99 9.84
N SER A 121 10.36 -7.70 9.06
CA SER A 121 10.33 -6.65 8.06
C SER A 121 11.15 -6.99 6.83
N VAL A 122 10.70 -6.53 5.64
CA VAL A 122 11.44 -6.65 4.38
C VAL A 122 11.03 -5.54 3.42
N TRP A 123 11.97 -5.11 2.58
CA TRP A 123 11.73 -4.13 1.53
C TRP A 123 11.93 -4.75 0.14
N LEU A 124 10.90 -4.64 -0.71
CA LEU A 124 11.00 -5.00 -2.13
C LEU A 124 11.39 -3.75 -2.93
N LEU A 125 12.62 -3.70 -3.42
CA LEU A 125 13.14 -2.54 -4.13
C LEU A 125 13.34 -2.86 -5.62
N PRO A 126 12.56 -2.22 -6.52
CA PRO A 126 12.67 -2.49 -7.94
C PRO A 126 13.96 -1.89 -8.52
N THR A 127 14.56 -2.60 -9.48
CA THR A 127 15.64 -2.02 -10.27
C THR A 127 15.12 -0.91 -11.19
N PRO A 128 15.98 0.05 -11.60
CA PRO A 128 15.58 1.08 -12.55
C PRO A 128 15.03 0.51 -13.87
N ALA A 129 15.63 -0.58 -14.36
CA ALA A 129 15.19 -1.24 -15.60
C ALA A 129 13.80 -1.88 -15.43
N PHE A 130 13.54 -2.52 -14.29
CA PHE A 130 12.23 -3.09 -13.97
C PHE A 130 11.16 -1.99 -13.82
N THR A 131 11.49 -0.90 -13.11
CA THR A 131 10.62 0.25 -12.96
C THR A 131 10.23 0.86 -14.31
N ALA A 132 11.20 1.08 -15.19
CA ALA A 132 10.96 1.66 -16.51
C ALA A 132 10.00 0.80 -17.36
N ARG A 133 10.14 -0.53 -17.30
CA ARG A 133 9.24 -1.46 -18.01
C ARG A 133 7.81 -1.45 -17.46
N ASN A 134 7.66 -1.45 -16.14
CA ASN A 134 6.35 -1.70 -15.51
C ASN A 134 5.55 -0.43 -15.21
N LEU A 135 6.21 0.67 -14.85
CA LEU A 135 5.53 1.91 -14.49
C LEU A 135 5.32 2.87 -15.67
N GLY A 136 6.08 2.72 -16.75
CA GLY A 136 5.87 3.49 -17.99
C GLY A 136 4.54 3.15 -18.68
N ILE A 137 3.94 2.00 -18.35
CA ILE A 137 2.71 1.48 -19.00
C ILE A 137 1.44 1.84 -18.20
N ARG A 138 1.57 2.29 -16.94
CA ARG A 138 0.39 2.57 -16.11
C ARG A 138 -0.25 3.90 -16.49
N ASP A 139 -1.36 3.80 -17.24
CA ASP A 139 -2.29 4.91 -17.46
C ASP A 139 -3.24 5.03 -16.26
N GLU A 140 -2.78 5.75 -15.23
CA GLU A 140 -3.60 6.03 -14.05
C GLU A 140 -4.40 7.32 -14.28
N PRO A 141 -5.71 7.35 -13.97
CA PRO A 141 -6.50 8.57 -14.02
C PRO A 141 -5.89 9.67 -13.14
N ARG A 142 -5.92 10.92 -13.64
CA ARG A 142 -5.43 12.10 -12.93
C ARG A 142 -6.51 13.18 -12.92
N PRO A 143 -6.54 14.07 -11.90
CA PRO A 143 -7.50 15.15 -11.82
C PRO A 143 -7.11 16.34 -12.73
N THR A 144 -6.65 16.06 -13.93
CA THR A 144 -6.37 17.03 -15.00
C THR A 144 -6.68 16.40 -16.34
N GLY A 145 -7.20 17.18 -17.28
CA GLY A 145 -7.38 16.80 -18.68
C GLY A 145 -6.11 16.98 -19.52
N ASP A 146 -5.14 17.77 -19.06
CA ASP A 146 -3.94 18.13 -19.82
C ASP A 146 -2.96 16.94 -19.89
N GLN A 147 -2.73 16.47 -21.12
CA GLN A 147 -1.84 15.34 -21.38
C GLN A 147 -0.37 15.68 -21.09
N THR A 148 0.06 16.92 -21.35
CA THR A 148 1.43 17.38 -21.08
C THR A 148 1.70 17.39 -19.57
N GLU A 149 0.75 17.85 -18.77
CA GLU A 149 0.84 17.79 -17.29
C GLU A 149 0.92 16.35 -16.78
N LYS A 150 0.09 15.45 -17.34
CA LYS A 150 0.13 14.01 -16.96
C LYS A 150 1.49 13.40 -17.24
N GLU A 151 2.04 13.63 -18.43
CA GLU A 151 3.35 13.11 -18.82
C GLU A 151 4.47 13.68 -17.93
N ARG A 152 4.45 15.00 -17.70
CA ARG A 152 5.42 15.66 -16.83
C ARG A 152 5.34 15.15 -15.40
N ALA A 153 4.15 15.05 -14.82
CA ALA A 153 3.93 14.51 -13.47
C ALA A 153 4.44 13.06 -13.36
N ASN A 154 4.23 12.24 -14.40
CA ASN A 154 4.70 10.86 -14.44
C ASN A 154 6.23 10.79 -14.51
N GLN A 155 6.89 11.59 -15.35
CA GLN A 155 8.35 11.68 -15.40
C GLN A 155 8.96 12.07 -14.05
N LEU A 156 8.41 13.10 -13.41
CA LEU A 156 8.85 13.56 -12.09
C LEU A 156 8.62 12.50 -11.01
N ARG A 157 7.49 11.76 -11.08
CA ARG A 157 7.20 10.64 -10.19
C ARG A 157 8.24 9.54 -10.32
N LEU A 158 8.55 9.12 -11.54
CA LEU A 158 9.55 8.08 -11.80
C LEU A 158 10.93 8.49 -11.28
N ALA A 159 11.34 9.73 -11.52
CA ALA A 159 12.62 10.24 -11.03
C ALA A 159 12.66 10.32 -9.49
N ARG A 160 11.58 10.79 -8.85
CA ARG A 160 11.43 10.75 -7.38
C ARG A 160 11.52 9.33 -6.84
N ASP A 161 10.77 8.39 -7.43
CA ASP A 161 10.68 7.00 -6.95
C ASP A 161 12.05 6.29 -7.08
N ALA A 162 12.84 6.61 -8.12
CA ALA A 162 14.20 6.13 -8.25
C ALA A 162 15.10 6.64 -7.10
N ARG A 163 15.01 7.93 -6.74
CA ARG A 163 15.75 8.49 -5.60
C ARG A 163 15.31 7.89 -4.27
N LEU A 164 14.01 7.74 -4.05
CA LEU A 164 13.48 7.09 -2.85
C LEU A 164 13.92 5.63 -2.73
N THR A 165 14.02 4.90 -3.84
CA THR A 165 14.52 3.51 -3.83
C THR A 165 15.96 3.43 -3.33
N VAL A 166 16.83 4.38 -3.74
CA VAL A 166 18.21 4.46 -3.24
C VAL A 166 18.21 4.77 -1.75
N LEU A 167 17.46 5.79 -1.32
CA LEU A 167 17.39 6.18 0.11
C LEU A 167 16.86 5.04 1.00
N MET A 168 15.85 4.31 0.54
CA MET A 168 15.32 3.15 1.28
C MET A 168 16.36 2.03 1.40
N ARG A 169 17.15 1.79 0.33
CA ARG A 169 18.23 0.78 0.32
C ARG A 169 19.32 1.14 1.32
N ASP A 170 19.81 2.38 1.27
CA ASP A 170 20.87 2.88 2.14
C ASP A 170 20.42 2.85 3.61
N ASP A 171 19.19 3.25 3.87
CA ASP A 171 18.60 3.29 5.20
C ASP A 171 18.39 1.86 5.76
N ALA A 172 17.85 0.95 4.97
CA ALA A 172 17.70 -0.45 5.35
C ALA A 172 19.06 -1.11 5.62
N SER A 173 20.07 -0.85 4.76
CA SER A 173 21.44 -1.35 4.95
C SER A 173 22.06 -0.84 6.26
N ARG A 174 21.92 0.44 6.54
CA ARG A 174 22.44 1.08 7.78
C ARG A 174 21.79 0.48 9.03
N LEU A 175 20.51 0.09 8.94
CA LEU A 175 19.73 -0.49 10.05
C LEU A 175 19.81 -2.02 10.12
N GLY A 176 20.54 -2.67 9.19
CA GLY A 176 20.64 -4.13 9.13
C GLY A 176 19.32 -4.82 8.76
N LEU A 177 18.42 -4.11 8.05
CA LEU A 177 17.11 -4.61 7.65
C LEU A 177 17.17 -5.21 6.23
N PRO A 178 16.43 -6.31 5.96
CA PRO A 178 16.53 -7.03 4.71
C PRO A 178 15.88 -6.31 3.54
N VAL A 179 16.55 -6.39 2.40
CA VAL A 179 16.09 -5.86 1.11
C VAL A 179 16.15 -6.98 0.07
N TYR A 180 15.07 -7.15 -0.68
CA TYR A 180 15.07 -7.98 -1.88
C TYR A 180 14.95 -7.09 -3.12
N GLU A 181 15.88 -7.28 -4.05
CA GLU A 181 15.85 -6.58 -5.32
C GLU A 181 14.84 -7.24 -6.26
N VAL A 182 14.01 -6.41 -6.90
CA VAL A 182 13.00 -6.84 -7.88
C VAL A 182 13.45 -6.40 -9.27
N ASP A 183 14.00 -7.32 -10.04
CA ASP A 183 14.49 -7.11 -11.40
C ASP A 183 13.62 -7.76 -12.48
N GLY A 184 12.63 -8.56 -12.05
CA GLY A 184 11.73 -9.33 -12.91
C GLY A 184 12.23 -10.73 -13.22
N SER A 185 13.29 -11.21 -12.58
CA SER A 185 13.77 -12.59 -12.67
C SER A 185 12.83 -13.58 -11.98
N LEU A 186 12.13 -13.13 -10.92
CA LEU A 186 11.10 -13.91 -10.25
C LEU A 186 9.71 -13.54 -10.80
N SER A 187 8.87 -14.57 -10.93
CA SER A 187 7.43 -14.39 -11.14
C SER A 187 6.74 -13.83 -9.89
N GLU A 188 5.45 -13.50 -9.98
CA GLU A 188 4.65 -13.13 -8.81
C GLU A 188 4.64 -14.25 -7.75
N ASP A 189 4.52 -15.52 -8.18
CA ASP A 189 4.58 -16.68 -7.29
C ASP A 189 5.95 -16.82 -6.62
N GLY A 190 7.04 -16.68 -7.39
CA GLY A 190 8.39 -16.72 -6.85
C GLY A 190 8.68 -15.59 -5.85
N THR A 191 8.12 -14.40 -6.07
CA THR A 191 8.23 -13.28 -5.13
C THR A 191 7.41 -13.54 -3.86
N GLU A 192 6.21 -14.11 -4.01
CA GLU A 192 5.40 -14.52 -2.86
C GLU A 192 6.12 -15.56 -2.02
N ASP A 193 6.66 -16.63 -2.64
CA ASP A 193 7.38 -17.70 -1.93
C ASP A 193 8.62 -17.18 -1.21
N LEU A 194 9.36 -16.25 -1.83
CA LEU A 194 10.52 -15.60 -1.21
C LEU A 194 10.12 -14.84 0.07
N VAL A 195 9.06 -14.03 0.01
CA VAL A 195 8.58 -13.26 1.16
C VAL A 195 7.89 -14.16 2.19
N ALA A 196 7.18 -15.21 1.74
CA ALA A 196 6.61 -16.23 2.64
C ALA A 196 7.70 -16.94 3.45
N HIS A 197 8.78 -17.34 2.78
CA HIS A 197 9.92 -17.97 3.44
C HIS A 197 10.59 -17.01 4.45
N HIS A 198 10.73 -15.74 4.07
CA HIS A 198 11.28 -14.72 4.95
C HIS A 198 10.47 -14.55 6.24
N PHE A 199 9.16 -14.53 6.16
CA PHE A 199 8.27 -14.36 7.31
C PHE A 199 7.85 -15.69 7.98
N ALA A 200 8.34 -16.85 7.51
CA ALA A 200 7.84 -18.16 7.93
C ALA A 200 7.81 -18.32 9.45
N GLU A 201 8.91 -18.02 10.15
CA GLU A 201 9.00 -18.14 11.61
C GLU A 201 8.06 -17.18 12.33
N ALA A 202 7.95 -15.94 11.86
CA ALA A 202 7.05 -14.95 12.45
C ALA A 202 5.57 -15.32 12.23
N ILE A 203 5.23 -15.86 11.06
CA ILE A 203 3.88 -16.35 10.74
C ILE A 203 3.54 -17.60 11.59
N GLU A 204 4.50 -18.52 11.76
CA GLU A 204 4.29 -19.74 12.54
C GLU A 204 4.02 -19.45 14.01
N ARG A 205 4.77 -18.50 14.59
CA ARG A 205 4.67 -18.11 16.00
C ARG A 205 3.61 -17.06 16.29
N GLY A 206 3.21 -16.31 15.28
CA GLY A 206 2.26 -15.21 15.42
C GLY A 206 0.81 -15.68 15.53
N PRO A 207 -0.07 -14.84 16.11
CA PRO A 207 -1.49 -15.12 16.13
C PRO A 207 -2.08 -15.06 14.71
N ARG A 208 -2.95 -16.01 14.39
CA ARG A 208 -3.70 -16.07 13.12
C ARG A 208 -5.19 -16.11 13.39
N MET A 209 -6.01 -15.77 12.41
CA MET A 209 -7.45 -16.04 12.48
C MET A 209 -7.66 -17.56 12.54
N LEU A 210 -8.38 -18.03 13.55
CA LEU A 210 -8.63 -19.45 13.77
C LEU A 210 -10.08 -19.82 13.50
N ASP A 211 -10.94 -18.81 13.36
CA ASP A 211 -12.38 -18.97 13.10
C ASP A 211 -12.73 -18.36 11.74
N GLY A 212 -13.49 -19.12 10.94
CA GLY A 212 -13.95 -18.68 9.63
C GLY A 212 -14.86 -17.46 9.68
N ALA A 213 -15.66 -17.28 10.73
CA ALA A 213 -16.49 -16.10 10.90
C ALA A 213 -15.64 -14.85 11.18
N GLU A 214 -14.60 -14.96 12.03
CA GLU A 214 -13.62 -13.89 12.23
C GLU A 214 -12.94 -13.53 10.92
N ARG A 215 -12.46 -14.54 10.16
CA ARG A 215 -11.86 -14.33 8.85
C ARG A 215 -12.79 -13.55 7.91
N ALA A 216 -14.02 -14.00 7.75
CA ALA A 216 -15.01 -13.35 6.89
C ALA A 216 -15.24 -11.88 7.30
N ALA A 217 -15.35 -11.61 8.60
CA ALA A 217 -15.52 -10.26 9.13
C ALA A 217 -14.30 -9.37 8.83
N VAL A 218 -13.08 -9.87 8.99
CA VAL A 218 -11.84 -9.15 8.70
C VAL A 218 -11.75 -8.84 7.21
N ARG A 219 -11.99 -9.83 6.31
CA ARG A 219 -11.96 -9.60 4.85
C ARG A 219 -13.00 -8.57 4.41
N ARG A 220 -14.19 -8.60 5.01
CA ARG A 220 -15.23 -7.60 4.76
C ARG A 220 -14.79 -6.20 5.19
N ALA A 221 -14.18 -6.07 6.36
CA ALA A 221 -13.66 -4.80 6.84
C ALA A 221 -12.55 -4.23 5.92
N GLU A 222 -11.62 -5.07 5.47
CA GLU A 222 -10.58 -4.71 4.51
C GLU A 222 -11.17 -4.26 3.17
N ASN A 223 -12.13 -4.99 2.62
CA ASN A 223 -12.83 -4.64 1.39
C ASN A 223 -13.60 -3.31 1.53
N ALA A 224 -14.24 -3.08 2.66
CA ALA A 224 -14.95 -1.83 2.94
C ALA A 224 -14.01 -0.62 2.93
N VAL A 225 -12.83 -0.73 3.55
CA VAL A 225 -11.80 0.32 3.51
C VAL A 225 -11.37 0.62 2.08
N VAL A 226 -11.08 -0.41 1.29
CA VAL A 226 -10.73 -0.26 -0.12
C VAL A 226 -11.84 0.44 -0.90
N ASN A 227 -13.10 0.06 -0.66
CA ASN A 227 -14.23 0.65 -1.37
C ASN A 227 -14.44 2.14 -1.01
N VAL A 228 -14.22 2.51 0.25
CA VAL A 228 -14.21 3.93 0.70
C VAL A 228 -13.09 4.71 0.00
N GLN A 229 -11.88 4.16 -0.06
CA GLN A 229 -10.74 4.77 -0.74
C GLN A 229 -11.02 4.97 -2.23
N LEU A 230 -11.61 3.99 -2.92
CA LEU A 230 -11.95 4.10 -4.35
C LEU A 230 -13.02 5.17 -4.60
N ALA A 231 -14.01 5.30 -3.72
CA ALA A 231 -15.02 6.34 -3.79
C ALA A 231 -14.40 7.75 -3.59
N ALA A 232 -13.52 7.89 -2.60
CA ALA A 232 -12.80 9.14 -2.34
C ALA A 232 -11.86 9.51 -3.50
N PHE A 233 -11.16 8.53 -4.09
CA PHE A 233 -10.34 8.76 -5.27
C PHE A 233 -11.17 9.21 -6.47
N ARG A 234 -12.34 8.61 -6.70
CA ARG A 234 -13.26 9.03 -7.75
C ARG A 234 -13.73 10.48 -7.55
N ALA A 235 -14.06 10.86 -6.30
CA ALA A 235 -14.42 12.23 -5.97
C ALA A 235 -13.25 13.21 -6.21
N TYR A 236 -12.03 12.82 -5.86
CA TYR A 236 -10.82 13.61 -6.13
C TYR A 236 -10.57 13.84 -7.63
N LEU A 237 -10.90 12.88 -8.48
CA LEU A 237 -10.78 13.03 -9.95
C LEU A 237 -11.79 14.03 -10.53
N GLY A 238 -12.92 14.24 -9.87
CA GLY A 238 -13.97 15.16 -10.32
C GLY A 238 -14.46 14.83 -11.73
N GLU A 239 -14.45 15.83 -12.61
CA GLU A 239 -14.87 15.69 -14.01
C GLU A 239 -13.94 14.79 -14.85
N ASN A 240 -12.71 14.58 -14.38
CA ASN A 240 -11.75 13.68 -15.03
C ASN A 240 -11.91 12.21 -14.59
N ALA A 241 -12.89 11.89 -13.74
CA ALA A 241 -13.19 10.51 -13.39
C ALA A 241 -13.68 9.73 -14.61
N PRO A 242 -13.21 8.49 -14.83
CA PRO A 242 -13.73 7.64 -15.90
C PRO A 242 -15.25 7.52 -15.84
N ALA A 243 -15.92 7.59 -17.01
CA ALA A 243 -17.38 7.48 -17.08
C ALA A 243 -17.90 6.17 -16.51
N GLN A 244 -17.15 5.08 -16.66
CA GLN A 244 -17.47 3.78 -16.12
C GLN A 244 -16.51 3.43 -14.99
N GLU A 245 -17.04 2.84 -13.91
CA GLU A 245 -16.22 2.25 -12.87
C GLU A 245 -15.45 1.04 -13.41
N ARG A 246 -14.18 0.95 -13.06
CA ARG A 246 -13.36 -0.24 -13.37
C ARG A 246 -13.54 -1.28 -12.27
N PRO A 247 -13.61 -2.58 -12.62
CA PRO A 247 -13.59 -3.63 -11.63
C PRO A 247 -12.32 -3.56 -10.77
N PHE A 248 -12.49 -3.81 -9.49
CA PHE A 248 -11.42 -3.94 -8.52
C PHE A 248 -11.41 -5.36 -7.95
N THR A 249 -10.26 -5.81 -7.48
CA THR A 249 -10.10 -7.16 -6.91
C THR A 249 -10.32 -7.12 -5.41
N TYR A 250 -11.47 -7.61 -4.96
CA TYR A 250 -11.84 -7.74 -3.55
C TYR A 250 -11.45 -9.10 -2.98
N ALA A 251 -11.14 -9.15 -1.68
CA ALA A 251 -10.95 -10.41 -0.97
C ALA A 251 -12.24 -11.24 -0.96
N CYS A 252 -12.13 -12.55 -1.09
CA CYS A 252 -13.26 -13.43 -0.82
C CYS A 252 -13.63 -13.41 0.66
N GLU A 253 -14.88 -13.11 0.97
CA GLU A 253 -15.44 -13.00 2.34
C GLU A 253 -16.03 -14.33 2.84
N CYS A 254 -15.68 -15.48 2.23
CA CYS A 254 -16.13 -16.78 2.71
C CYS A 254 -15.50 -17.14 4.07
N THR A 255 -16.08 -18.13 4.74
CA THR A 255 -15.61 -18.61 6.06
C THR A 255 -14.51 -19.67 5.98
N THR A 256 -14.00 -19.99 4.78
CA THR A 256 -12.96 -21.00 4.60
C THR A 256 -11.59 -20.42 4.97
N LEU A 257 -10.95 -20.95 6.00
CA LEU A 257 -9.58 -20.55 6.37
C LEU A 257 -8.62 -20.86 5.22
N GLY A 258 -7.59 -20.00 5.04
CA GLY A 258 -6.62 -20.11 3.97
C GLY A 258 -7.16 -19.82 2.56
N CYS A 259 -8.39 -19.32 2.44
CA CYS A 259 -8.96 -18.99 1.13
C CYS A 259 -8.25 -17.77 0.52
N ALA A 260 -7.42 -18.01 -0.50
CA ALA A 260 -6.70 -16.97 -1.24
C ALA A 260 -7.47 -16.43 -2.47
N LYS A 261 -8.72 -16.85 -2.66
CA LYS A 261 -9.52 -16.42 -3.81
C LYS A 261 -9.94 -14.96 -3.68
N THR A 262 -10.15 -14.34 -4.82
CA THR A 262 -10.61 -12.96 -4.95
C THR A 262 -11.81 -12.88 -5.88
N VAL A 263 -12.57 -11.80 -5.79
CA VAL A 263 -13.73 -11.52 -6.64
C VAL A 263 -13.53 -10.17 -7.31
N SER A 264 -13.75 -10.12 -8.62
CA SER A 264 -13.62 -8.88 -9.41
C SER A 264 -14.99 -8.22 -9.53
N LEU A 265 -15.15 -7.05 -8.92
CA LEU A 265 -16.39 -6.26 -8.89
C LEU A 265 -16.07 -4.78 -9.06
N THR A 266 -16.98 -4.02 -9.63
CA THR A 266 -16.93 -2.57 -9.49
C THR A 266 -17.28 -2.15 -8.05
N PRO A 267 -16.88 -0.95 -7.60
CA PRO A 267 -17.26 -0.43 -6.29
C PRO A 267 -18.77 -0.41 -6.05
N THR A 268 -19.55 -0.17 -7.10
CA THR A 268 -21.03 -0.19 -7.03
C THR A 268 -21.57 -1.61 -6.86
N GLU A 269 -21.05 -2.58 -7.61
CA GLU A 269 -21.44 -4.00 -7.46
C GLU A 269 -21.07 -4.53 -6.08
N TYR A 270 -19.88 -4.18 -5.55
CA TYR A 270 -19.49 -4.55 -4.20
C TYR A 270 -20.49 -4.04 -3.15
N ARG A 271 -20.89 -2.77 -3.23
CA ARG A 271 -21.91 -2.20 -2.31
C ARG A 271 -23.27 -2.89 -2.43
N ALA A 272 -23.67 -3.25 -3.65
CA ALA A 272 -24.93 -3.92 -3.92
C ALA A 272 -24.95 -5.38 -3.44
N ALA A 273 -23.80 -6.02 -3.29
CA ALA A 273 -23.68 -7.40 -2.79
C ALA A 273 -23.96 -7.54 -1.28
N ASP A 274 -24.16 -6.44 -0.56
CA ASP A 274 -24.60 -6.34 0.84
C ASP A 274 -23.95 -7.36 1.80
N GLY A 275 -22.63 -7.52 1.68
CA GLY A 275 -21.82 -8.16 2.71
C GLY A 275 -21.56 -9.66 2.55
N ALA A 276 -21.66 -10.21 1.35
CA ALA A 276 -21.23 -11.59 1.09
C ALA A 276 -20.55 -11.72 -0.28
N VAL A 277 -19.41 -11.11 -0.44
CA VAL A 277 -18.59 -11.29 -1.64
C VAL A 277 -17.81 -12.60 -1.50
N ALA A 278 -18.36 -13.68 -2.01
CA ALA A 278 -17.73 -14.99 -2.03
C ALA A 278 -17.53 -15.47 -3.46
N HIS A 279 -16.48 -16.25 -3.67
CA HIS A 279 -16.34 -17.01 -4.92
C HIS A 279 -17.46 -18.06 -5.03
N ALA A 280 -17.91 -18.29 -6.24
CA ALA A 280 -18.84 -19.37 -6.55
C ALA A 280 -18.14 -20.74 -6.40
#